data_497a61fb37eac1bfad7faa74df6a44ad
#
_entry.id   497a61fb37eac1bfad7faa74df6a44ad
#
_cell.length_a   1.000
_cell.length_b   1.000
_cell.length_c   1.000
_cell.angle_alpha   90.00
_cell.angle_beta   90.00
_cell.angle_gamma   90.00
#
_symmetry.space_group_name_H-M   'P 1'
#
loop_
_entity.id
_entity.type
_entity.pdbx_description
1 polymer ?
#
loop_
_entity_poly.entity_id
_entity_poly.type
_entity_poly.pdbx_seq_one_letter_code
_entity_poly.pdbx_strand_id
1 'polypeptide(L)'
;MFAEINWWEFLGITVVLFGDDALVNMTLMTGMAGLIALAFTPFVSFPDPESWIFLLGSVLTHVGYYVFLLFGYRYGDLSLVYPIARGSAPLLVGVTSWMFVGEVLSTMEILGVAAISAGIFSLAIDRVADREHKWRPVIFGLLTGLTIMGYTLSDGQGVRVAGDKYGYIVWLFVLDAPALVLIAYWRRGPALFGLVARHWRVGVIGGALSMAAYGIAIYAMSQAFMAQVAALRETSVIFAAIFSAFILKERFHPRRYLAIAMVALGALLLH
;
A
#
# COMPACT_ATOMS: atom_id res chain seq x y z
N MET A 1 -16.96 -18.89 -12.71
CA MET A 1 -16.16 -19.01 -11.49
C MET A 1 -14.78 -18.34 -11.66
N PHE A 2 -14.52 -17.60 -12.73
CA PHE A 2 -13.27 -16.81 -12.96
C PHE A 2 -13.55 -15.35 -13.33
N ALA A 3 -14.75 -14.83 -13.08
CA ALA A 3 -15.20 -13.54 -13.62
C ALA A 3 -14.98 -12.34 -12.65
N GLU A 4 -14.35 -12.53 -11.50
CA GLU A 4 -14.12 -11.46 -10.52
C GLU A 4 -12.69 -11.42 -9.96
N ILE A 5 -11.71 -11.87 -10.75
CA ILE A 5 -10.30 -11.64 -10.39
C ILE A 5 -10.02 -10.16 -10.63
N ASN A 6 -10.20 -9.38 -9.57
CA ASN A 6 -9.80 -7.99 -9.55
C ASN A 6 -8.26 -7.93 -9.51
N TRP A 7 -7.68 -7.28 -10.46
CA TRP A 7 -6.24 -7.07 -10.65
C TRP A 7 -5.52 -6.40 -9.44
N TRP A 8 -6.24 -5.89 -8.44
CA TRP A 8 -5.73 -5.59 -7.08
C TRP A 8 -4.96 -6.77 -6.50
N GLU A 9 -5.30 -7.92 -6.97
CA GLU A 9 -4.70 -9.20 -6.69
C GLU A 9 -3.35 -9.41 -7.40
N PHE A 10 -2.93 -8.52 -8.31
CA PHE A 10 -1.61 -8.64 -8.92
C PHE A 10 -0.50 -8.10 -8.01
N LEU A 11 -0.81 -7.12 -7.16
CA LEU A 11 -0.01 -6.85 -5.95
C LEU A 11 -0.34 -7.86 -4.83
N GLY A 12 -1.44 -8.60 -4.96
CA GLY A 12 -1.87 -9.73 -4.18
C GLY A 12 -2.03 -10.99 -5.03
N ILE A 13 -1.12 -11.30 -5.97
CA ILE A 13 -1.04 -12.61 -6.66
C ILE A 13 -1.21 -13.76 -5.66
N THR A 14 -0.81 -13.53 -4.43
CA THR A 14 -1.00 -14.45 -3.31
C THR A 14 -2.46 -14.65 -2.91
N VAL A 15 -3.35 -13.67 -3.02
CA VAL A 15 -4.79 -13.83 -2.67
C VAL A 15 -5.48 -14.73 -3.69
N VAL A 16 -5.19 -14.57 -4.99
CA VAL A 16 -5.76 -15.39 -6.08
C VAL A 16 -5.28 -16.84 -6.02
N LEU A 17 -4.01 -17.05 -5.66
CA LEU A 17 -3.42 -18.39 -5.69
C LEU A 17 -3.71 -19.21 -4.44
N PHE A 18 -4.14 -18.61 -3.30
CA PHE A 18 -4.20 -19.29 -2.00
C PHE A 18 -5.54 -19.17 -1.26
N GLY A 19 -6.60 -18.71 -1.94
CA GLY A 19 -7.92 -18.61 -1.33
C GLY A 19 -8.07 -17.45 -0.32
N ASP A 20 -9.19 -17.44 0.38
CA ASP A 20 -9.76 -16.31 1.11
C ASP A 20 -9.00 -15.83 2.37
N ASP A 21 -7.76 -16.26 2.64
CA ASP A 21 -7.04 -15.87 3.86
C ASP A 21 -6.09 -14.70 3.64
N ALA A 22 -6.65 -13.49 3.62
CA ALA A 22 -5.90 -12.25 3.48
C ALA A 22 -4.77 -12.11 4.53
N LEU A 23 -4.99 -12.57 5.76
CA LEU A 23 -3.97 -12.50 6.81
C LEU A 23 -2.74 -13.35 6.48
N VAL A 24 -2.94 -14.60 6.01
CA VAL A 24 -1.84 -15.48 5.62
C VAL A 24 -1.05 -14.90 4.46
N ASN A 25 -1.75 -14.39 3.45
CA ASN A 25 -1.12 -13.79 2.28
C ASN A 25 -0.27 -12.56 2.63
N MET A 26 -0.83 -11.65 3.42
CA MET A 26 -0.09 -10.47 3.89
C MET A 26 1.12 -10.88 4.73
N THR A 27 0.95 -11.83 5.65
CA THR A 27 2.04 -12.34 6.50
C THR A 27 3.15 -13.00 5.67
N LEU A 28 2.77 -13.76 4.64
CA LEU A 28 3.74 -14.43 3.77
C LEU A 28 4.58 -13.40 3.00
N MET A 29 3.95 -12.39 2.42
CA MET A 29 4.65 -11.33 1.68
C MET A 29 5.53 -10.48 2.61
N THR A 30 4.98 -9.97 3.71
CA THR A 30 5.70 -9.11 4.65
C THR A 30 6.82 -9.88 5.36
N GLY A 31 6.55 -11.13 5.79
CA GLY A 31 7.56 -11.98 6.42
C GLY A 31 8.73 -12.30 5.48
N MET A 32 8.44 -12.62 4.21
CA MET A 32 9.51 -12.87 3.22
C MET A 32 10.26 -11.59 2.84
N ALA A 33 9.59 -10.44 2.75
CA ALA A 33 10.26 -9.15 2.57
C ALA A 33 11.23 -8.87 3.72
N GLY A 34 10.82 -9.11 4.97
CA GLY A 34 11.66 -8.96 6.15
C GLY A 34 12.86 -9.92 6.16
N LEU A 35 12.67 -11.19 5.74
CA LEU A 35 13.78 -12.15 5.62
C LEU A 35 14.78 -11.76 4.53
N ILE A 36 14.28 -11.27 3.38
CA ILE A 36 15.13 -10.74 2.31
C ILE A 36 15.90 -9.52 2.84
N ALA A 37 15.20 -8.57 3.48
CA ALA A 37 15.82 -7.39 4.06
C ALA A 37 16.89 -7.74 5.09
N LEU A 38 16.63 -8.74 5.94
CA LEU A 38 17.61 -9.23 6.94
C LEU A 38 18.91 -9.73 6.28
N ALA A 39 18.83 -10.34 5.08
CA ALA A 39 20.01 -10.75 4.33
C ALA A 39 20.81 -9.56 3.78
N PHE A 40 20.19 -8.39 3.62
CA PHE A 40 20.86 -7.17 3.18
C PHE A 40 21.44 -6.32 4.32
N THR A 41 21.14 -6.60 5.59
CA THR A 41 21.65 -5.81 6.73
C THR A 41 23.18 -5.71 6.80
N PRO A 42 23.99 -6.72 6.40
CA PRO A 42 25.45 -6.60 6.41
C PRO A 42 26.01 -5.62 5.35
N PHE A 43 25.20 -5.22 4.37
CA PHE A 43 25.61 -4.37 3.25
C PHE A 43 25.18 -2.91 3.37
N VAL A 44 24.48 -2.57 4.45
CA VAL A 44 23.94 -1.22 4.70
C VAL A 44 24.36 -0.75 6.09
N SER A 45 24.43 0.58 6.26
CA SER A 45 24.71 1.16 7.56
C SER A 45 23.47 1.08 8.47
N PHE A 46 23.72 1.06 9.78
CA PHE A 46 22.65 1.20 10.75
C PHE A 46 22.09 2.63 10.68
N PRO A 47 20.76 2.82 10.66
CA PRO A 47 20.16 4.14 10.55
C PRO A 47 20.55 5.04 11.73
N ASP A 48 20.74 6.32 11.45
CA ASP A 48 21.08 7.31 12.47
C ASP A 48 20.00 7.39 13.57
N PRO A 49 20.39 7.65 14.83
CA PRO A 49 19.46 7.66 15.97
C PRO A 49 18.23 8.56 15.78
N GLU A 50 18.38 9.67 15.06
CA GLU A 50 17.30 10.61 14.79
C GLU A 50 16.18 10.00 13.93
N SER A 51 16.50 8.99 13.11
CA SER A 51 15.52 8.30 12.26
C SER A 51 14.67 7.25 12.99
N TRP A 52 15.08 6.82 14.19
CA TRP A 52 14.43 5.72 14.90
C TRP A 52 12.99 6.04 15.32
N ILE A 53 12.70 7.28 15.68
CA ILE A 53 11.34 7.68 16.02
C ILE A 53 10.40 7.51 14.81
N PHE A 54 10.91 7.78 13.62
CA PHE A 54 10.17 7.61 12.37
C PHE A 54 10.04 6.13 11.99
N LEU A 55 11.08 5.32 12.15
CA LEU A 55 11.01 3.86 11.95
C LEU A 55 9.94 3.23 12.85
N LEU A 56 9.96 3.56 14.14
CA LEU A 56 8.97 3.05 15.10
C LEU A 56 7.57 3.56 14.78
N GLY A 57 7.42 4.83 14.42
CA GLY A 57 6.16 5.42 13.97
C GLY A 57 5.62 4.74 12.71
N SER A 58 6.51 4.43 11.75
CA SER A 58 6.16 3.70 10.54
C SER A 58 5.69 2.28 10.85
N VAL A 59 6.43 1.51 11.63
CA VAL A 59 6.04 0.15 12.04
C VAL A 59 4.69 0.15 12.75
N LEU A 60 4.47 1.09 13.68
CA LEU A 60 3.19 1.19 14.40
C LEU A 60 2.01 1.47 13.45
N THR A 61 2.19 2.40 12.52
CA THR A 61 1.15 2.74 11.54
C THR A 61 0.96 1.63 10.49
N HIS A 62 1.99 0.86 10.14
CA HIS A 62 1.86 -0.36 9.33
C HIS A 62 1.04 -1.44 10.05
N VAL A 63 1.25 -1.65 11.34
CA VAL A 63 0.39 -2.55 12.13
C VAL A 63 -1.07 -2.07 12.09
N GLY A 64 -1.30 -0.78 12.28
CA GLY A 64 -2.64 -0.20 12.11
C GLY A 64 -3.23 -0.44 10.71
N TYR A 65 -2.42 -0.25 9.67
CA TYR A 65 -2.79 -0.54 8.28
C TYR A 65 -3.26 -2.00 8.10
N TYR A 66 -2.48 -2.97 8.57
CA TYR A 66 -2.85 -4.38 8.47
C TYR A 66 -4.16 -4.68 9.20
N VAL A 67 -4.30 -4.15 10.42
CA VAL A 67 -5.51 -4.36 11.24
C VAL A 67 -6.74 -3.75 10.60
N PHE A 68 -6.69 -2.48 10.20
CA PHE A 68 -7.85 -1.81 9.61
C PHE A 68 -8.23 -2.35 8.24
N LEU A 69 -7.24 -2.72 7.42
CA LEU A 69 -7.49 -3.33 6.13
C LEU A 69 -8.17 -4.71 6.28
N LEU A 70 -7.71 -5.55 7.21
CA LEU A 70 -8.33 -6.84 7.50
C LEU A 70 -9.77 -6.69 8.03
N PHE A 71 -10.01 -5.71 8.89
CA PHE A 71 -11.38 -5.40 9.32
C PHE A 71 -12.23 -4.84 8.17
N GLY A 72 -11.65 -4.01 7.32
CA GLY A 72 -12.32 -3.53 6.11
C GLY A 72 -12.83 -4.68 5.24
N TYR A 73 -11.97 -5.65 4.96
CA TYR A 73 -12.32 -6.84 4.16
C TYR A 73 -13.30 -7.78 4.86
N ARG A 74 -13.34 -7.79 6.19
CA ARG A 74 -14.34 -8.56 6.93
C ARG A 74 -15.76 -7.99 6.78
N TYR A 75 -15.89 -6.67 6.64
CA TYR A 75 -17.18 -5.98 6.59
C TYR A 75 -17.60 -5.56 5.19
N GLY A 76 -16.71 -5.58 4.21
CA GLY A 76 -16.98 -5.17 2.84
C GLY A 76 -16.04 -5.79 1.82
N ASP A 77 -16.42 -5.62 0.56
CA ASP A 77 -15.64 -6.14 -0.55
C ASP A 77 -14.35 -5.33 -0.76
N LEU A 78 -13.31 -5.99 -1.26
CA LEU A 78 -12.04 -5.35 -1.66
C LEU A 78 -12.29 -4.16 -2.61
N SER A 79 -13.23 -4.31 -3.54
CA SER A 79 -13.60 -3.28 -4.52
C SER A 79 -14.24 -2.03 -3.93
N LEU A 80 -14.59 -2.03 -2.65
CA LEU A 80 -15.08 -0.86 -1.91
C LEU A 80 -13.99 -0.30 -0.98
N VAL A 81 -13.42 -1.14 -0.12
CA VAL A 81 -12.49 -0.73 0.93
C VAL A 81 -11.19 -0.19 0.35
N TYR A 82 -10.64 -0.89 -0.64
CA TYR A 82 -9.34 -0.55 -1.21
C TYR A 82 -9.33 0.80 -1.95
N PRO A 83 -10.28 1.12 -2.85
CA PRO A 83 -10.32 2.45 -3.47
C PRO A 83 -10.52 3.58 -2.47
N ILE A 84 -11.27 3.36 -1.38
CA ILE A 84 -11.44 4.37 -0.34
C ILE A 84 -10.12 4.61 0.38
N ALA A 85 -9.42 3.56 0.80
CA ALA A 85 -8.13 3.68 1.46
C ALA A 85 -7.08 4.35 0.57
N ARG A 86 -6.94 3.88 -0.67
CA ARG A 86 -5.94 4.37 -1.62
C ARG A 86 -6.26 5.75 -2.18
N GLY A 87 -7.54 6.07 -2.40
CA GLY A 87 -7.94 7.40 -2.88
C GLY A 87 -7.83 8.48 -1.80
N SER A 88 -8.04 8.14 -0.51
CA SER A 88 -7.88 9.11 0.58
C SER A 88 -6.42 9.38 0.95
N ALA A 89 -5.53 8.40 0.81
CA ALA A 89 -4.16 8.50 1.29
C ALA A 89 -3.36 9.68 0.67
N PRO A 90 -3.31 9.89 -0.67
CA PRO A 90 -2.55 11.01 -1.24
C PRO A 90 -3.06 12.39 -0.79
N LEU A 91 -4.39 12.54 -0.62
CA LEU A 91 -4.98 13.78 -0.11
C LEU A 91 -4.57 14.03 1.34
N LEU A 92 -4.65 13.00 2.18
CA LEU A 92 -4.23 13.10 3.58
C LEU A 92 -2.73 13.39 3.69
N VAL A 93 -1.89 12.72 2.88
CA VAL A 93 -0.45 13.01 2.83
C VAL A 93 -0.21 14.45 2.40
N GLY A 94 -0.90 14.95 1.37
CA GLY A 94 -0.73 16.32 0.90
C GLY A 94 -1.06 17.36 1.98
N VAL A 95 -2.18 17.19 2.68
CA VAL A 95 -2.58 18.10 3.76
C VAL A 95 -1.60 18.02 4.94
N THR A 96 -1.23 16.82 5.35
CA THR A 96 -0.39 16.63 6.54
C THR A 96 1.08 16.98 6.27
N SER A 97 1.62 16.71 5.08
CA SER A 97 2.98 17.13 4.73
C SER A 97 3.09 18.66 4.64
N TRP A 98 2.03 19.33 4.15
CA TRP A 98 1.97 20.79 4.21
C TRP A 98 1.96 21.30 5.65
N MET A 99 1.13 20.73 6.54
CA MET A 99 0.95 21.21 7.90
C MET A 99 2.17 20.93 8.80
N PHE A 100 2.79 19.76 8.70
CA PHE A 100 3.80 19.27 9.64
C PHE A 100 5.22 19.27 9.09
N VAL A 101 5.37 19.28 7.76
CA VAL A 101 6.68 19.20 7.09
C VAL A 101 6.99 20.50 6.34
N GLY A 102 5.97 21.30 6.02
CA GLY A 102 6.12 22.53 5.25
C GLY A 102 6.27 22.29 3.74
N GLU A 103 5.88 21.11 3.23
CA GLU A 103 5.85 20.84 1.79
C GLU A 103 4.72 21.62 1.13
N VAL A 104 5.06 22.59 0.28
CA VAL A 104 4.07 23.43 -0.42
C VAL A 104 3.97 22.96 -1.88
N LEU A 105 2.85 22.35 -2.20
CA LEU A 105 2.53 21.93 -3.57
C LEU A 105 2.07 23.14 -4.40
N SER A 106 2.47 23.19 -5.66
CA SER A 106 1.92 24.13 -6.64
C SER A 106 0.44 23.82 -6.95
N THR A 107 -0.26 24.76 -7.54
CA THR A 107 -1.67 24.54 -7.93
C THR A 107 -1.83 23.35 -8.88
N MET A 108 -0.89 23.14 -9.80
CA MET A 108 -0.95 22.00 -10.74
C MET A 108 -0.76 20.66 -10.02
N GLU A 109 0.15 20.61 -9.05
CA GLU A 109 0.37 19.41 -8.23
C GLU A 109 -0.84 19.10 -7.35
N ILE A 110 -1.48 20.10 -6.76
CA ILE A 110 -2.72 19.93 -6.01
C ILE A 110 -3.82 19.35 -6.90
N LEU A 111 -4.00 19.91 -8.11
CA LEU A 111 -4.95 19.39 -9.09
C LEU A 111 -4.61 17.96 -9.52
N GLY A 112 -3.32 17.65 -9.67
CA GLY A 112 -2.82 16.30 -9.98
C GLY A 112 -3.18 15.29 -8.90
N VAL A 113 -2.86 15.59 -7.63
CA VAL A 113 -3.22 14.75 -6.49
C VAL A 113 -4.74 14.57 -6.39
N ALA A 114 -5.51 15.66 -6.54
CA ALA A 114 -6.97 15.61 -6.50
C ALA A 114 -7.57 14.76 -7.63
N ALA A 115 -7.05 14.88 -8.85
CA ALA A 115 -7.51 14.10 -10.01
C ALA A 115 -7.24 12.61 -9.82
N ILE A 116 -6.04 12.24 -9.35
CA ILE A 116 -5.70 10.83 -9.04
C ILE A 116 -6.65 10.28 -7.98
N SER A 117 -6.80 11.00 -6.86
CA SER A 117 -7.67 10.56 -5.77
C SER A 117 -9.12 10.41 -6.21
N ALA A 118 -9.67 11.39 -6.95
CA ALA A 118 -11.03 11.34 -7.48
C ALA A 118 -11.21 10.19 -8.47
N GLY A 119 -10.22 9.93 -9.33
CA GLY A 119 -10.20 8.78 -10.23
C GLY A 119 -10.34 7.46 -9.47
N ILE A 120 -9.56 7.30 -8.40
CA ILE A 120 -9.61 6.08 -7.58
C ILE A 120 -10.92 5.98 -6.81
N PHE A 121 -11.40 7.06 -6.19
CA PHE A 121 -12.70 7.06 -5.51
C PHE A 121 -13.86 6.71 -6.44
N SER A 122 -13.79 7.11 -7.72
CA SER A 122 -14.83 6.79 -8.70
C SER A 122 -15.06 5.28 -8.86
N LEU A 123 -14.04 4.45 -8.60
CA LEU A 123 -14.14 2.99 -8.63
C LEU A 123 -15.00 2.42 -7.48
N ALA A 124 -15.15 3.16 -6.37
CA ALA A 124 -15.95 2.73 -5.22
C ALA A 124 -17.43 3.14 -5.32
N ILE A 125 -17.79 4.12 -6.17
CA ILE A 125 -19.12 4.75 -6.18
C ILE A 125 -20.25 3.72 -6.38
N ASP A 126 -20.12 2.82 -7.36
CA ASP A 126 -21.16 1.83 -7.64
C ASP A 126 -21.38 0.85 -6.48
N ARG A 127 -20.31 0.60 -5.73
CA ARG A 127 -20.36 -0.32 -4.59
C ARG A 127 -20.95 0.33 -3.33
N VAL A 128 -20.91 1.64 -3.24
CA VAL A 128 -21.57 2.39 -2.14
C VAL A 128 -23.07 2.45 -2.36
N ALA A 129 -23.53 2.57 -3.60
CA ALA A 129 -24.96 2.73 -3.93
C ALA A 129 -25.80 1.47 -3.69
N ASP A 130 -25.20 0.28 -3.78
CA ASP A 130 -25.93 -1.01 -3.88
C ASP A 130 -26.35 -1.69 -2.56
N ARG A 131 -26.05 -1.16 -1.36
CA ARG A 131 -26.35 -1.87 -0.09
C ARG A 131 -26.72 -0.94 1.07
N GLU A 132 -27.73 -1.36 1.77
CA GLU A 132 -28.37 -0.69 2.94
C GLU A 132 -27.48 -0.67 4.18
N HIS A 133 -26.34 -0.69 4.44
CA HIS A 133 -25.56 -0.60 5.72
C HIS A 133 -24.02 -0.63 5.54
N LYS A 134 -23.48 0.20 4.64
CA LYS A 134 -22.03 0.13 4.34
C LYS A 134 -21.15 1.19 5.01
N TRP A 135 -21.54 1.74 6.12
CA TRP A 135 -20.69 2.70 6.82
C TRP A 135 -19.41 2.06 7.40
N ARG A 136 -19.49 0.78 7.86
CA ARG A 136 -18.32 0.07 8.42
C ARG A 136 -17.17 -0.10 7.44
N PRO A 137 -17.35 -0.66 6.23
CA PRO A 137 -16.29 -0.75 5.22
C PRO A 137 -15.70 0.61 4.87
N VAL A 138 -16.53 1.65 4.78
CA VAL A 138 -16.09 3.03 4.49
C VAL A 138 -15.20 3.56 5.61
N ILE A 139 -15.61 3.41 6.87
CA ILE A 139 -14.81 3.84 8.03
C ILE A 139 -13.48 3.08 8.05
N PHE A 140 -13.48 1.76 7.91
CA PHE A 140 -12.22 1.00 7.88
C PHE A 140 -11.36 1.34 6.66
N GLY A 141 -11.94 1.65 5.51
CA GLY A 141 -11.21 2.18 4.36
C GLY A 141 -10.53 3.52 4.67
N LEU A 142 -11.25 4.46 5.29
CA LEU A 142 -10.68 5.75 5.70
C LEU A 142 -9.62 5.61 6.80
N LEU A 143 -9.84 4.74 7.80
CA LEU A 143 -8.83 4.44 8.83
C LEU A 143 -7.58 3.82 8.21
N THR A 144 -7.74 2.94 7.22
CA THR A 144 -6.61 2.40 6.44
C THR A 144 -5.89 3.52 5.69
N GLY A 145 -6.62 4.44 5.03
CA GLY A 145 -6.04 5.62 4.39
C GLY A 145 -5.26 6.52 5.36
N LEU A 146 -5.79 6.70 6.57
CA LEU A 146 -5.12 7.45 7.64
C LEU A 146 -3.80 6.78 8.07
N THR A 147 -3.78 5.46 8.18
CA THR A 147 -2.53 4.73 8.50
C THR A 147 -1.54 4.74 7.34
N ILE A 148 -2.02 4.70 6.09
CA ILE A 148 -1.16 4.91 4.90
C ILE A 148 -0.49 6.29 4.96
N MET A 149 -1.24 7.33 5.27
CA MET A 149 -0.70 8.67 5.50
C MET A 149 0.35 8.65 6.62
N GLY A 150 0.04 8.01 7.75
CA GLY A 150 0.94 7.96 8.90
C GLY A 150 2.30 7.32 8.60
N TYR A 151 2.32 6.14 7.97
CA TYR A 151 3.59 5.52 7.61
C TYR A 151 4.31 6.29 6.47
N THR A 152 3.57 6.87 5.52
CA THR A 152 4.18 7.64 4.43
C THR A 152 4.89 8.89 4.95
N LEU A 153 4.29 9.60 5.91
CA LEU A 153 4.94 10.74 6.58
C LEU A 153 6.16 10.29 7.39
N SER A 154 6.01 9.22 8.18
CA SER A 154 7.11 8.69 8.98
C SER A 154 8.27 8.26 8.09
N ASP A 155 8.02 7.51 7.02
CA ASP A 155 9.07 7.02 6.13
C ASP A 155 9.70 8.15 5.32
N GLY A 156 8.89 9.11 4.84
CA GLY A 156 9.40 10.27 4.13
C GLY A 156 10.31 11.16 4.98
N GLN A 157 9.97 11.37 6.26
CA GLN A 157 10.84 12.10 7.19
C GLN A 157 12.03 11.24 7.62
N GLY A 158 11.79 10.00 7.98
CA GLY A 158 12.82 9.11 8.49
C GLY A 158 13.95 8.88 7.50
N VAL A 159 13.63 8.65 6.21
CA VAL A 159 14.66 8.45 5.17
C VAL A 159 15.51 9.69 4.92
N ARG A 160 14.98 10.89 5.18
CA ARG A 160 15.70 12.16 5.00
C ARG A 160 16.74 12.40 6.09
N VAL A 161 16.54 11.85 7.29
CA VAL A 161 17.43 12.05 8.46
C VAL A 161 18.22 10.78 8.83
N ALA A 162 18.13 9.71 8.02
CA ALA A 162 18.71 8.41 8.35
C ALA A 162 20.21 8.27 8.07
N GLY A 163 20.86 9.27 7.47
CA GLY A 163 22.24 9.17 6.99
C GLY A 163 22.36 8.21 5.80
N ASP A 164 22.10 6.93 6.02
CA ASP A 164 22.02 5.92 4.95
C ASP A 164 20.55 5.60 4.60
N LYS A 165 20.13 6.03 3.40
CA LYS A 165 18.77 5.82 2.89
C LYS A 165 18.46 4.34 2.68
N TYR A 166 19.43 3.57 2.20
CA TYR A 166 19.27 2.12 1.99
C TYR A 166 19.20 1.40 3.33
N GLY A 167 19.99 1.85 4.31
CA GLY A 167 19.91 1.37 5.69
C GLY A 167 18.50 1.57 6.27
N TYR A 168 17.92 2.76 6.12
CA TYR A 168 16.55 3.01 6.56
C TYR A 168 15.55 2.05 5.94
N ILE A 169 15.58 1.89 4.60
CA ILE A 169 14.66 1.00 3.87
C ILE A 169 14.80 -0.44 4.34
N VAL A 170 16.02 -0.97 4.44
CA VAL A 170 16.27 -2.34 4.87
C VAL A 170 15.79 -2.56 6.30
N TRP A 171 16.15 -1.67 7.24
CA TRP A 171 15.75 -1.80 8.64
C TRP A 171 14.24 -1.64 8.85
N LEU A 172 13.56 -0.84 8.03
CA LEU A 172 12.09 -0.76 8.06
C LEU A 172 11.47 -2.14 7.81
N PHE A 173 11.86 -2.84 6.73
CA PHE A 173 11.30 -4.16 6.43
C PHE A 173 11.66 -5.21 7.47
N VAL A 174 12.85 -5.14 8.05
CA VAL A 174 13.27 -6.03 9.15
C VAL A 174 12.38 -5.83 10.38
N LEU A 175 12.04 -4.58 10.70
CA LEU A 175 11.24 -4.24 11.88
C LEU A 175 9.73 -4.42 11.67
N ASP A 176 9.22 -4.25 10.45
CA ASP A 176 7.80 -4.39 10.14
C ASP A 176 7.34 -5.86 10.13
N ALA A 177 8.17 -6.76 9.61
CA ALA A 177 7.81 -8.17 9.44
C ALA A 177 7.41 -8.90 10.74
N PRO A 178 8.10 -8.76 11.88
CA PRO A 178 7.77 -9.48 13.11
C PRO A 178 6.36 -9.18 13.63
N ALA A 179 5.89 -7.96 13.51
CA ALA A 179 4.58 -7.56 14.03
C ALA A 179 3.43 -8.36 13.38
N LEU A 180 3.42 -8.44 12.05
CA LEU A 180 2.39 -9.19 11.33
C LEU A 180 2.54 -10.70 11.48
N VAL A 181 3.78 -11.21 11.49
CA VAL A 181 4.06 -12.63 11.75
C VAL A 181 3.55 -13.05 13.14
N LEU A 182 3.77 -12.24 14.17
CA LEU A 182 3.27 -12.49 15.52
C LEU A 182 1.75 -12.49 15.59
N ILE A 183 1.08 -11.53 14.94
CA ILE A 183 -0.39 -11.48 14.86
C ILE A 183 -0.93 -12.73 14.17
N ALA A 184 -0.32 -13.15 13.06
CA ALA A 184 -0.73 -14.34 12.33
C ALA A 184 -0.48 -15.63 13.14
N TYR A 185 0.66 -15.72 13.79
CA TYR A 185 0.97 -16.86 14.67
C TYR A 185 0.00 -16.96 15.85
N TRP A 186 -0.33 -15.83 16.47
CA TRP A 186 -1.32 -15.80 17.55
C TRP A 186 -2.71 -16.27 17.10
N ARG A 187 -3.08 -15.95 15.85
CA ARG A 187 -4.38 -16.32 15.26
C ARG A 187 -4.44 -17.76 14.72
N ARG A 188 -3.35 -18.26 14.13
CA ARG A 188 -3.30 -19.53 13.40
C ARG A 188 -2.46 -20.61 14.10
N GLY A 189 -1.68 -20.25 15.10
CA GLY A 189 -0.79 -21.18 15.79
C GLY A 189 0.24 -21.81 14.85
N PRO A 190 0.71 -23.03 15.18
CA PRO A 190 1.72 -23.75 14.38
C PRO A 190 1.31 -24.05 12.94
N ALA A 191 0.01 -24.04 12.61
CA ALA A 191 -0.48 -24.26 11.25
C ALA A 191 0.05 -23.20 10.25
N LEU A 192 0.39 -22.00 10.74
CA LEU A 192 1.01 -20.95 9.94
C LEU A 192 2.27 -21.43 9.24
N PHE A 193 3.15 -22.15 9.93
CA PHE A 193 4.41 -22.64 9.35
C PHE A 193 4.19 -23.63 8.19
N GLY A 194 3.18 -24.48 8.29
CA GLY A 194 2.79 -25.39 7.21
C GLY A 194 2.31 -24.65 5.96
N LEU A 195 1.53 -23.56 6.16
CA LEU A 195 1.05 -22.70 5.06
C LEU A 195 2.22 -21.95 4.40
N VAL A 196 3.11 -21.37 5.20
CA VAL A 196 4.32 -20.68 4.72
C VAL A 196 5.21 -21.66 3.94
N ALA A 197 5.46 -22.85 4.46
CA ALA A 197 6.30 -23.86 3.80
C ALA A 197 5.71 -24.32 2.47
N ARG A 198 4.37 -24.38 2.35
CA ARG A 198 3.69 -24.77 1.11
C ARG A 198 3.80 -23.69 0.03
N HIS A 199 3.83 -22.41 0.42
CA HIS A 199 3.69 -21.28 -0.50
C HIS A 199 4.91 -20.34 -0.52
N TRP A 200 6.05 -20.77 0.02
CA TRP A 200 7.25 -19.95 0.19
C TRP A 200 7.72 -19.26 -1.10
N ARG A 201 7.64 -19.94 -2.26
CA ARG A 201 8.09 -19.38 -3.56
C ARG A 201 7.33 -18.11 -3.94
N VAL A 202 6.01 -18.15 -3.76
CA VAL A 202 5.16 -16.98 -4.04
C VAL A 202 5.40 -15.90 -3.01
N GLY A 203 5.60 -16.28 -1.75
CA GLY A 203 5.98 -15.35 -0.69
C GLY A 203 7.30 -14.62 -0.99
N VAL A 204 8.33 -15.34 -1.45
CA VAL A 204 9.62 -14.73 -1.83
C VAL A 204 9.45 -13.77 -3.00
N ILE A 205 8.75 -14.16 -4.06
CA ILE A 205 8.52 -13.29 -5.22
C ILE A 205 7.71 -12.06 -4.80
N GLY A 206 6.58 -12.27 -4.11
CA GLY A 206 5.71 -11.18 -3.65
C GLY A 206 6.42 -10.26 -2.65
N GLY A 207 7.19 -10.82 -1.71
CA GLY A 207 8.00 -10.08 -0.74
C GLY A 207 9.08 -9.24 -1.41
N ALA A 208 9.82 -9.82 -2.37
CA ALA A 208 10.85 -9.10 -3.13
C ALA A 208 10.26 -7.95 -3.95
N LEU A 209 9.14 -8.19 -4.64
CA LEU A 209 8.45 -7.16 -5.42
C LEU A 209 7.88 -6.06 -4.51
N SER A 210 7.31 -6.43 -3.36
CA SER A 210 6.80 -5.46 -2.37
C SER A 210 7.92 -4.61 -1.80
N MET A 211 9.04 -5.24 -1.41
CA MET A 211 10.23 -4.54 -0.91
C MET A 211 10.81 -3.59 -1.97
N ALA A 212 10.93 -4.04 -3.22
CA ALA A 212 11.43 -3.20 -4.30
C ALA A 212 10.49 -2.01 -4.56
N ALA A 213 9.19 -2.26 -4.71
CA ALA A 213 8.21 -1.22 -5.01
C ALA A 213 8.12 -0.17 -3.89
N TYR A 214 8.06 -0.60 -2.62
CA TYR A 214 7.97 0.33 -1.52
C TYR A 214 9.32 0.98 -1.19
N GLY A 215 10.43 0.24 -1.32
CA GLY A 215 11.78 0.78 -1.17
C GLY A 215 12.07 1.90 -2.18
N ILE A 216 11.67 1.73 -3.45
CA ILE A 216 11.76 2.78 -4.47
C ILE A 216 10.92 4.00 -4.08
N ALA A 217 9.71 3.80 -3.55
CA ALA A 217 8.86 4.90 -3.09
C ALA A 217 9.49 5.66 -1.92
N ILE A 218 10.04 4.97 -0.92
CA ILE A 218 10.75 5.60 0.21
C ILE A 218 11.97 6.38 -0.30
N TYR A 219 12.75 5.78 -1.20
CA TYR A 219 13.89 6.48 -1.80
C TYR A 219 13.44 7.74 -2.56
N ALA A 220 12.35 7.66 -3.33
CA ALA A 220 11.79 8.81 -4.04
C ALA A 220 11.33 9.92 -3.07
N MET A 221 10.73 9.59 -1.93
CA MET A 221 10.35 10.55 -0.89
C MET A 221 11.55 11.27 -0.25
N SER A 222 12.76 10.72 -0.39
CA SER A 222 13.99 11.43 0.01
C SER A 222 14.42 12.52 -0.98
N GLN A 223 13.84 12.57 -2.18
CA GLN A 223 14.22 13.48 -3.27
C GLN A 223 13.07 14.39 -3.73
N ALA A 224 11.82 14.00 -3.45
CA ALA A 224 10.61 14.69 -3.91
C ALA A 224 9.60 14.87 -2.76
N PHE A 225 8.55 15.63 -3.00
CA PHE A 225 7.47 15.80 -2.03
C PHE A 225 6.71 14.49 -1.81
N MET A 226 6.40 14.21 -0.54
CA MET A 226 5.74 12.96 -0.14
C MET A 226 4.38 12.79 -0.82
N ALA A 227 3.62 13.88 -0.98
CA ALA A 227 2.32 13.85 -1.63
C ALA A 227 2.41 13.49 -3.12
N GLN A 228 3.43 13.98 -3.84
CA GLN A 228 3.68 13.61 -5.24
C GLN A 228 3.99 12.13 -5.36
N VAL A 229 4.91 11.63 -4.53
CA VAL A 229 5.28 10.20 -4.54
C VAL A 229 4.07 9.33 -4.18
N ALA A 230 3.30 9.71 -3.14
CA ALA A 230 2.10 8.99 -2.75
C ALA A 230 1.07 8.93 -3.88
N ALA A 231 0.83 10.05 -4.57
CA ALA A 231 -0.08 10.09 -5.71
C ALA A 231 0.44 9.30 -6.92
N LEU A 232 1.72 9.44 -7.27
CA LEU A 232 2.30 8.68 -8.39
C LEU A 232 2.28 7.16 -8.17
N ARG A 233 2.38 6.69 -6.95
CA ARG A 233 2.19 5.25 -6.64
C ARG A 233 0.84 4.72 -7.09
N GLU A 234 -0.18 5.57 -7.11
CA GLU A 234 -1.53 5.19 -7.54
C GLU A 234 -1.63 4.97 -9.06
N THR A 235 -0.65 5.39 -9.86
CA THR A 235 -0.60 5.05 -11.30
C THR A 235 -0.48 3.55 -11.55
N SER A 236 -0.12 2.76 -10.54
CA SER A 236 -0.21 1.29 -10.59
C SER A 236 -1.59 0.79 -11.02
N VAL A 237 -2.66 1.56 -10.78
CA VAL A 237 -4.03 1.32 -11.27
C VAL A 237 -4.07 1.21 -12.79
N ILE A 238 -3.30 2.03 -13.50
CA ILE A 238 -3.25 2.03 -14.98
C ILE A 238 -2.62 0.73 -15.47
N PHE A 239 -1.45 0.39 -14.92
CA PHE A 239 -0.74 -0.85 -15.32
C PHE A 239 -1.58 -2.09 -15.08
N ALA A 240 -2.24 -2.13 -13.99
CA ALA A 240 -3.09 -3.23 -13.65
C ALA A 240 -4.35 -3.33 -14.52
N ALA A 241 -4.93 -2.21 -14.94
CA ALA A 241 -6.00 -2.23 -15.93
C ALA A 241 -5.48 -2.76 -17.28
N ILE A 242 -4.28 -2.35 -17.70
CA ILE A 242 -3.65 -2.88 -18.91
C ILE A 242 -3.48 -4.41 -18.81
N PHE A 243 -2.93 -4.90 -17.71
CA PHE A 243 -2.77 -6.36 -17.49
C PHE A 243 -4.11 -7.10 -17.54
N SER A 244 -5.14 -6.57 -16.85
CA SER A 244 -6.48 -7.16 -16.84
C SER A 244 -7.09 -7.23 -18.25
N ALA A 245 -6.94 -6.16 -19.05
CA ALA A 245 -7.43 -6.13 -20.42
C ALA A 245 -6.72 -7.15 -21.33
N PHE A 246 -5.37 -7.22 -21.26
CA PHE A 246 -4.59 -8.03 -22.19
C PHE A 246 -4.50 -9.50 -21.78
N ILE A 247 -4.33 -9.79 -20.49
CA ILE A 247 -4.12 -11.16 -19.98
C ILE A 247 -5.45 -11.82 -19.66
N LEU A 248 -6.36 -11.12 -18.94
CA LEU A 248 -7.63 -11.69 -18.53
C LEU A 248 -8.74 -11.45 -19.55
N LYS A 249 -8.48 -10.62 -20.57
CA LYS A 249 -9.45 -10.26 -21.64
C LYS A 249 -10.77 -9.71 -21.07
N GLU A 250 -10.69 -9.03 -19.93
CA GLU A 250 -11.84 -8.41 -19.28
C GLU A 250 -12.34 -7.20 -20.08
N ARG A 251 -13.67 -7.11 -20.24
CA ARG A 251 -14.30 -5.88 -20.74
C ARG A 251 -14.54 -4.93 -19.58
N PHE A 252 -14.03 -3.70 -19.72
CA PHE A 252 -14.20 -2.70 -18.67
C PHE A 252 -15.52 -1.97 -18.78
N HIS A 253 -16.14 -1.70 -17.63
CA HIS A 253 -17.23 -0.76 -17.54
C HIS A 253 -16.72 0.67 -17.84
N PRO A 254 -17.50 1.57 -18.48
CA PRO A 254 -17.08 2.93 -18.85
C PRO A 254 -16.41 3.74 -17.71
N ARG A 255 -16.87 3.59 -16.49
CA ARG A 255 -16.27 4.26 -15.32
C ARG A 255 -14.82 3.88 -15.06
N ARG A 256 -14.42 2.66 -15.38
CA ARG A 256 -13.02 2.23 -15.22
C ARG A 256 -12.10 2.96 -16.20
N TYR A 257 -12.58 3.23 -17.43
CA TYR A 257 -11.84 4.09 -18.38
C TYR A 257 -11.73 5.52 -17.86
N LEU A 258 -12.79 6.07 -17.28
CA LEU A 258 -12.77 7.41 -16.68
C LEU A 258 -11.77 7.48 -15.52
N ALA A 259 -11.77 6.50 -14.62
CA ALA A 259 -10.81 6.42 -13.52
C ALA A 259 -9.36 6.38 -14.03
N ILE A 260 -9.07 5.54 -15.03
CA ILE A 260 -7.75 5.45 -15.65
C ILE A 260 -7.35 6.78 -16.27
N ALA A 261 -8.26 7.44 -17.01
CA ALA A 261 -7.99 8.73 -17.63
C ALA A 261 -7.70 9.82 -16.58
N MET A 262 -8.47 9.86 -15.48
CA MET A 262 -8.25 10.80 -14.37
C MET A 262 -6.90 10.56 -13.68
N VAL A 263 -6.53 9.31 -13.44
CA VAL A 263 -5.23 8.97 -12.85
C VAL A 263 -4.08 9.32 -13.79
N ALA A 264 -4.22 9.06 -15.09
CA ALA A 264 -3.21 9.42 -16.09
C ALA A 264 -3.05 10.95 -16.21
N LEU A 265 -4.18 11.69 -16.27
CA LEU A 265 -4.16 13.16 -16.30
C LEU A 265 -3.52 13.72 -15.03
N GLY A 266 -3.90 13.20 -13.87
CA GLY A 266 -3.33 13.64 -12.60
C GLY A 266 -1.82 13.39 -12.51
N ALA A 267 -1.34 12.25 -13.03
CA ALA A 267 0.09 11.98 -13.09
C ALA A 267 0.85 12.95 -14.01
N LEU A 268 0.23 13.37 -15.12
CA LEU A 268 0.82 14.39 -15.99
C LEU A 268 0.89 15.79 -15.34
N LEU A 269 -0.05 16.10 -14.44
CA LEU A 269 -0.06 17.38 -13.71
C LEU A 269 0.94 17.44 -12.56
N LEU A 270 1.51 16.29 -12.15
CA LEU A 270 2.54 16.21 -11.11
C LEU A 270 3.96 16.43 -11.66
N HIS A 271 4.10 16.62 -12.95
CA HIS A 271 5.34 17.02 -13.63
C HIS A 271 5.30 18.51 -13.94
#